data_fca48cf45a7f3429107ad5fe7798cacd
#
_entry.id   fca48cf45a7f3429107ad5fe7798cacd
#
_cell.length_a   1.000
_cell.length_b   1.000
_cell.length_c   1.000
_cell.angle_alpha   90.00
_cell.angle_beta   90.00
_cell.angle_gamma   90.00
#
_symmetry.space_group_name_H-M   'P 1'
#
loop_
_entity.id
_entity.type
_entity.pdbx_description
1 polymer ?
#
loop_
_entity_poly.entity_id
_entity_poly.type
_entity_poly.pdbx_seq_one_letter_code
_entity_poly.pdbx_strand_id
1 'polypeptide(L)'
;MLVKQKIKYIQTLGQKKFRDQEGLFIAEGPKLVNELLEEDAITVKEVYALKEWVNNNPLLPANIIITEVSEQELEKISLLTTPNQVVAIVQQFDKGNIITAKDQITLALDTVQDPGNLGTIIRIADWFGIKQIVCSLDSADMYNPKVVQSTMGSIARVKIIYTDLKEWLGTQENIPI
;
A
#
# COMPACT_ATOMS: atom_id res chain seq x y z
N MET A 1 -18.61 -18.91 3.25
CA MET A 1 -17.97 -19.41 1.99
C MET A 1 -17.94 -18.30 0.96
N LEU A 2 -16.76 -17.97 0.45
CA LEU A 2 -16.60 -16.94 -0.57
C LEU A 2 -17.14 -17.42 -1.93
N VAL A 3 -17.96 -16.56 -2.56
CA VAL A 3 -18.48 -16.85 -3.90
C VAL A 3 -17.36 -16.69 -4.96
N LYS A 4 -17.39 -17.51 -6.01
CA LYS A 4 -16.36 -17.49 -7.07
C LYS A 4 -16.12 -16.12 -7.69
N GLN A 5 -17.19 -15.33 -7.85
CA GLN A 5 -17.09 -13.97 -8.39
C GLN A 5 -16.25 -13.06 -7.50
N LYS A 6 -16.40 -13.15 -6.16
CA LYS A 6 -15.63 -12.34 -5.20
C LYS A 6 -14.15 -12.74 -5.20
N ILE A 7 -13.86 -14.03 -5.24
CA ILE A 7 -12.47 -14.55 -5.36
C ILE A 7 -11.81 -13.96 -6.60
N LYS A 8 -12.48 -14.06 -7.76
CA LYS A 8 -11.96 -13.52 -9.02
C LYS A 8 -11.75 -12.01 -8.96
N TYR A 9 -12.69 -11.28 -8.37
CA TYR A 9 -12.57 -9.83 -8.17
C TYR A 9 -11.32 -9.48 -7.35
N ILE A 10 -11.11 -10.11 -6.19
CA ILE A 10 -9.93 -9.87 -5.34
C ILE A 10 -8.64 -10.15 -6.11
N GLN A 11 -8.58 -11.27 -6.83
CA GLN A 11 -7.41 -11.62 -7.65
C GLN A 11 -7.10 -10.58 -8.73
N THR A 12 -8.12 -9.91 -9.32
CA THR A 12 -7.88 -8.87 -10.34
C THR A 12 -7.12 -7.67 -9.79
N LEU A 13 -7.22 -7.36 -8.49
CA LEU A 13 -6.49 -6.28 -7.83
C LEU A 13 -4.96 -6.54 -7.77
N GLY A 14 -4.50 -7.74 -8.10
CA GLY A 14 -3.09 -8.02 -8.38
C GLY A 14 -2.55 -7.25 -9.60
N GLN A 15 -3.40 -6.83 -10.52
CA GLN A 15 -3.04 -6.13 -11.76
C GLN A 15 -3.25 -4.61 -11.62
N LYS A 16 -2.26 -3.81 -12.03
CA LYS A 16 -2.29 -2.34 -11.96
C LYS A 16 -3.56 -1.74 -12.58
N LYS A 17 -3.95 -2.21 -13.76
CA LYS A 17 -5.14 -1.72 -14.48
C LYS A 17 -6.40 -1.72 -13.60
N PHE A 18 -6.63 -2.83 -12.89
CA PHE A 18 -7.83 -2.96 -12.05
C PHE A 18 -7.70 -2.17 -10.75
N ARG A 19 -6.50 -2.10 -10.16
CA ARG A 19 -6.26 -1.23 -9.00
C ARG A 19 -6.56 0.22 -9.32
N ASP A 20 -6.10 0.72 -10.46
CA ASP A 20 -6.31 2.11 -10.88
C ASP A 20 -7.78 2.38 -11.21
N GLN A 21 -8.48 1.41 -11.81
CA GLN A 21 -9.91 1.50 -12.15
C GLN A 21 -10.79 1.55 -10.89
N GLU A 22 -10.51 0.70 -9.92
CA GLU A 22 -11.28 0.57 -8.68
C GLU A 22 -10.83 1.56 -7.60
N GLY A 23 -9.65 2.16 -7.72
CA GLY A 23 -9.05 2.97 -6.67
C GLY A 23 -8.69 2.17 -5.42
N LEU A 24 -8.36 0.88 -5.57
CA LEU A 24 -8.13 -0.06 -4.48
C LEU A 24 -6.79 -0.78 -4.63
N PHE A 25 -6.28 -1.31 -3.52
CA PHE A 25 -5.14 -2.21 -3.50
C PHE A 25 -5.29 -3.29 -2.42
N ILE A 26 -4.42 -4.30 -2.46
CA ILE A 26 -4.43 -5.40 -1.50
C ILE A 26 -3.26 -5.25 -0.53
N ALA A 27 -3.54 -5.43 0.75
CA ALA A 27 -2.57 -5.58 1.84
C ALA A 27 -2.75 -6.95 2.50
N GLU A 28 -1.64 -7.65 2.76
CA GLU A 28 -1.69 -9.02 3.29
C GLU A 28 -0.76 -9.22 4.48
N GLY A 29 -1.21 -10.04 5.41
CA GLY A 29 -0.49 -10.41 6.62
C GLY A 29 -0.77 -9.53 7.83
N PRO A 30 -0.70 -10.11 9.05
CA PRO A 30 -1.16 -9.47 10.28
C PRO A 30 -0.50 -8.12 10.55
N LYS A 31 0.82 -8.05 10.44
CA LYS A 31 1.58 -6.83 10.75
C LYS A 31 1.17 -5.68 9.84
N LEU A 32 1.17 -5.90 8.53
CA LEU A 32 0.84 -4.85 7.55
C LEU A 32 -0.61 -4.38 7.71
N VAL A 33 -1.56 -5.31 7.85
CA VAL A 33 -2.98 -4.97 7.97
C VAL A 33 -3.25 -4.23 9.28
N ASN A 34 -2.66 -4.64 10.39
CA ASN A 34 -2.82 -3.94 11.67
C ASN A 34 -2.27 -2.51 11.61
N GLU A 35 -1.08 -2.30 11.05
CA GLU A 35 -0.50 -0.97 10.83
C GLU A 35 -1.43 -0.05 10.00
N LEU A 36 -2.08 -0.59 8.95
CA LEU A 36 -3.03 0.18 8.15
C LEU A 36 -4.34 0.48 8.89
N LEU A 37 -4.76 -0.39 9.79
CA LEU A 37 -5.96 -0.21 10.60
C LEU A 37 -5.78 0.81 11.74
N GLU A 38 -4.54 1.03 12.17
CA GLU A 38 -4.19 2.00 13.21
C GLU A 38 -4.09 3.44 12.68
N GLU A 39 -4.03 3.63 11.35
CA GLU A 39 -3.89 4.94 10.72
C GLU A 39 -5.24 5.52 10.31
N ASP A 40 -5.71 6.55 11.00
CA ASP A 40 -7.02 7.19 10.78
C ASP A 40 -7.24 7.69 9.35
N ALA A 41 -6.15 8.08 8.66
CA ALA A 41 -6.20 8.55 7.27
C ALA A 41 -6.41 7.43 6.24
N ILE A 42 -6.34 6.17 6.67
CA ILE A 42 -6.44 5.01 5.78
C ILE A 42 -7.86 4.45 5.80
N THR A 43 -8.41 4.20 4.62
CA THR A 43 -9.72 3.57 4.48
C THR A 43 -9.56 2.11 4.09
N VAL A 44 -9.66 1.22 5.06
CA VAL A 44 -9.80 -0.23 4.83
C VAL A 44 -11.28 -0.51 4.52
N LYS A 45 -11.56 -1.09 3.36
CA LYS A 45 -12.95 -1.38 2.91
C LYS A 45 -13.43 -2.74 3.39
N GLU A 46 -12.60 -3.76 3.22
CA GLU A 46 -12.97 -5.15 3.49
C GLU A 46 -11.76 -5.90 4.05
N VAL A 47 -12.00 -6.81 4.98
CA VAL A 47 -11.01 -7.70 5.57
C VAL A 47 -11.48 -9.14 5.45
N TYR A 48 -10.63 -10.01 4.96
CA TYR A 48 -10.81 -11.46 4.90
C TYR A 48 -9.77 -12.10 5.77
N ALA A 49 -10.17 -12.75 6.85
CA ALA A 49 -9.22 -13.26 7.83
C ALA A 49 -9.61 -14.62 8.39
N LEU A 50 -8.60 -15.35 8.84
CA LEU A 50 -8.81 -16.56 9.62
C LEU A 50 -9.41 -16.18 10.99
N LYS A 51 -10.20 -17.10 11.55
CA LYS A 51 -10.85 -16.91 12.85
C LYS A 51 -9.87 -16.52 13.97
N GLU A 52 -8.68 -17.09 13.95
CA GLU A 52 -7.63 -16.77 14.92
C GLU A 52 -7.24 -15.30 14.88
N TRP A 53 -7.04 -14.72 13.67
CA TRP A 53 -6.70 -13.31 13.52
C TRP A 53 -7.84 -12.42 14.00
N VAL A 54 -9.10 -12.76 13.66
CA VAL A 54 -10.29 -11.99 14.11
C VAL A 54 -10.37 -11.96 15.63
N ASN A 55 -10.17 -13.12 16.28
CA ASN A 55 -10.21 -13.22 17.74
C ASN A 55 -9.09 -12.41 18.44
N ASN A 56 -7.93 -12.29 17.80
CA ASN A 56 -6.78 -11.55 18.32
C ASN A 56 -6.90 -10.03 18.08
N ASN A 57 -7.92 -9.58 17.32
CA ASN A 57 -8.16 -8.17 17.00
C ASN A 57 -9.59 -7.75 17.39
N PRO A 58 -9.97 -7.76 18.68
CA PRO A 58 -11.35 -7.54 19.13
C PRO A 58 -11.84 -6.09 18.95
N LEU A 59 -10.94 -5.14 18.71
CA LEU A 59 -11.25 -3.71 18.60
C LEU A 59 -11.27 -3.22 17.13
N LEU A 60 -11.59 -4.09 16.19
CA LEU A 60 -11.71 -3.70 14.79
C LEU A 60 -12.81 -2.64 14.59
N PRO A 61 -12.56 -1.61 13.76
CA PRO A 61 -13.53 -0.56 13.50
C PRO A 61 -14.87 -1.12 12.94
N ALA A 62 -15.98 -0.68 13.50
CA ALA A 62 -17.31 -1.18 13.15
C ALA A 62 -17.77 -0.88 11.71
N ASN A 63 -17.09 0.03 11.03
CA ASN A 63 -17.35 0.41 9.63
C ASN A 63 -16.65 -0.47 8.60
N ILE A 64 -15.84 -1.44 9.04
CA ILE A 64 -15.11 -2.35 8.15
C ILE A 64 -15.92 -3.64 7.97
N ILE A 65 -16.04 -4.08 6.72
CA ILE A 65 -16.66 -5.37 6.42
C ILE A 65 -15.64 -6.48 6.69
N ILE A 66 -15.85 -7.26 7.73
CA ILE A 66 -14.98 -8.39 8.10
C ILE A 66 -15.68 -9.69 7.70
N THR A 67 -14.96 -10.51 6.94
CA THR A 67 -15.41 -11.83 6.52
C THR A 67 -14.43 -12.89 7.05
N GLU A 68 -14.90 -13.73 7.95
CA GLU A 68 -14.16 -14.91 8.38
C GLU A 68 -14.07 -15.91 7.22
N VAL A 69 -12.87 -16.38 6.92
CA VAL A 69 -12.57 -17.32 5.84
C VAL A 69 -11.79 -18.52 6.36
N SER A 70 -11.88 -19.63 5.65
CA SER A 70 -11.01 -20.81 5.87
C SER A 70 -9.64 -20.59 5.23
N GLU A 71 -8.64 -21.40 5.64
CA GLU A 71 -7.31 -21.40 5.02
C GLU A 71 -7.39 -21.60 3.51
N GLN A 72 -8.21 -22.54 3.04
CA GLN A 72 -8.42 -22.82 1.61
C GLN A 72 -9.04 -21.64 0.86
N GLU A 73 -9.86 -20.83 1.50
CA GLU A 73 -10.44 -19.62 0.91
C GLU A 73 -9.42 -18.48 0.90
N LEU A 74 -8.64 -18.35 1.98
CA LEU A 74 -7.55 -17.37 2.05
C LEU A 74 -6.50 -17.63 0.97
N GLU A 75 -6.09 -18.88 0.76
CA GLU A 75 -5.18 -19.29 -0.33
C GLU A 75 -5.68 -18.85 -1.71
N LYS A 76 -6.99 -18.91 -1.95
CA LYS A 76 -7.57 -18.52 -3.25
C LYS A 76 -7.57 -17.02 -3.49
N ILE A 77 -7.58 -16.19 -2.46
CA ILE A 77 -7.62 -14.73 -2.59
C ILE A 77 -6.27 -14.06 -2.37
N SER A 78 -5.33 -14.73 -1.74
CA SER A 78 -3.99 -14.24 -1.50
C SER A 78 -3.19 -14.12 -2.80
N LEU A 79 -2.37 -13.09 -2.89
CA LEU A 79 -1.38 -12.87 -3.96
C LEU A 79 0.03 -13.27 -3.52
N LEU A 80 0.19 -13.70 -2.27
CA LEU A 80 1.44 -14.21 -1.72
C LEU A 80 1.62 -15.69 -2.03
N THR A 81 2.87 -16.11 -2.19
CA THR A 81 3.21 -17.54 -2.31
C THR A 81 2.82 -18.34 -1.07
N THR A 82 2.93 -17.71 0.10
CA THR A 82 2.50 -18.29 1.38
C THR A 82 1.52 -17.32 2.04
N PRO A 83 0.21 -17.59 1.96
CA PRO A 83 -0.81 -16.77 2.60
C PRO A 83 -0.61 -16.69 4.11
N ASN A 84 -0.95 -15.53 4.71
CA ASN A 84 -0.71 -15.31 6.12
C ASN A 84 -1.91 -14.64 6.80
N GLN A 85 -2.80 -15.42 7.35
CA GLN A 85 -3.90 -15.10 8.25
C GLN A 85 -4.93 -14.07 7.77
N VAL A 86 -4.54 -13.01 7.02
CA VAL A 86 -5.43 -11.91 6.67
C VAL A 86 -5.08 -11.27 5.34
N VAL A 87 -6.12 -10.93 4.58
CA VAL A 87 -6.09 -10.13 3.34
C VAL A 87 -7.04 -8.96 3.50
N ALA A 88 -6.58 -7.74 3.27
CA ALA A 88 -7.38 -6.53 3.32
C ALA A 88 -7.47 -5.86 1.93
N ILE A 89 -8.65 -5.33 1.60
CA ILE A 89 -8.86 -4.44 0.47
C ILE A 89 -8.88 -3.02 1.00
N VAL A 90 -7.95 -2.20 0.53
CA VAL A 90 -7.68 -0.86 1.01
C VAL A 90 -7.89 0.15 -0.11
N GLN A 91 -8.47 1.30 0.20
CA GLN A 91 -8.59 2.40 -0.76
C GLN A 91 -7.22 3.01 -1.04
N GLN A 92 -6.93 3.28 -2.32
CA GLN A 92 -5.73 4.04 -2.67
C GLN A 92 -5.76 5.42 -2.01
N PHE A 93 -4.60 5.87 -1.57
CA PHE A 93 -4.46 7.16 -0.90
C PHE A 93 -4.71 8.30 -1.88
N ASP A 94 -5.22 9.42 -1.38
CA ASP A 94 -5.31 10.63 -2.18
C ASP A 94 -3.89 11.02 -2.64
N LYS A 95 -3.71 11.15 -3.95
CA LYS A 95 -2.40 11.54 -4.53
C LYS A 95 -1.98 12.94 -4.09
N GLY A 96 -2.93 13.76 -3.65
CA GLY A 96 -2.69 15.12 -3.19
C GLY A 96 -2.04 16.00 -4.27
N ASN A 97 -1.73 17.23 -3.90
CA ASN A 97 -1.01 18.15 -4.77
C ASN A 97 0.48 17.82 -4.87
N ILE A 98 1.12 18.26 -5.95
CA ILE A 98 2.57 18.23 -6.11
C ILE A 98 3.21 18.83 -4.86
N ILE A 99 4.17 18.10 -4.29
CA ILE A 99 4.86 18.50 -3.07
C ILE A 99 6.05 19.42 -3.39
N THR A 100 6.31 20.34 -2.47
CA THR A 100 7.57 21.10 -2.46
C THR A 100 8.55 20.44 -1.51
N ALA A 101 9.84 20.50 -1.84
CA ALA A 101 10.91 20.05 -0.95
C ALA A 101 11.31 21.09 0.11
N LYS A 102 10.64 22.25 0.15
CA LYS A 102 10.97 23.34 1.07
C LYS A 102 10.81 22.87 2.53
N ASP A 103 11.83 23.20 3.34
CA ASP A 103 11.89 22.97 4.80
C ASP A 103 11.83 21.49 5.23
N GLN A 104 12.06 20.54 4.31
CA GLN A 104 12.07 19.11 4.61
C GLN A 104 12.95 18.32 3.64
N ILE A 105 13.41 17.15 4.08
CA ILE A 105 14.11 16.21 3.20
C ILE A 105 13.08 15.52 2.32
N THR A 106 13.31 15.53 1.01
CA THR A 106 12.54 14.80 0.00
C THR A 106 13.46 13.87 -0.76
N LEU A 107 13.09 12.61 -0.90
CA LEU A 107 13.81 11.68 -1.76
C LEU A 107 13.26 11.78 -3.18
N ALA A 108 14.13 12.02 -4.15
CA ALA A 108 13.81 11.91 -5.57
C ALA A 108 14.36 10.57 -6.10
N LEU A 109 13.50 9.74 -6.64
CA LEU A 109 13.83 8.40 -7.12
C LEU A 109 13.61 8.32 -8.63
N ASP A 110 14.72 8.17 -9.35
CA ASP A 110 14.69 8.04 -10.80
C ASP A 110 14.78 6.57 -11.21
N THR A 111 13.78 6.10 -11.94
CA THR A 111 13.74 4.76 -12.58
C THR A 111 13.95 3.59 -11.60
N VAL A 112 13.38 3.68 -10.40
CA VAL A 112 13.39 2.57 -9.44
C VAL A 112 12.34 1.54 -9.82
N GLN A 113 12.71 0.59 -10.69
CA GLN A 113 11.77 -0.39 -11.29
C GLN A 113 11.56 -1.65 -10.44
N ASP A 114 12.50 -2.05 -9.58
CA ASP A 114 12.31 -3.22 -8.72
C ASP A 114 11.33 -2.91 -7.58
N PRO A 115 10.21 -3.65 -7.48
CA PRO A 115 9.21 -3.41 -6.43
C PRO A 115 9.73 -3.61 -5.01
N GLY A 116 10.65 -4.55 -4.81
CA GLY A 116 11.25 -4.82 -3.50
C GLY A 116 12.13 -3.66 -3.05
N ASN A 117 12.91 -3.07 -3.99
CA ASN A 117 13.74 -1.90 -3.71
C ASN A 117 12.88 -0.69 -3.37
N LEU A 118 11.84 -0.40 -4.15
CA LEU A 118 10.95 0.73 -3.85
C LEU A 118 10.32 0.57 -2.46
N GLY A 119 9.77 -0.59 -2.14
CA GLY A 119 9.18 -0.82 -0.82
C GLY A 119 10.19 -0.70 0.32
N THR A 120 11.42 -1.14 0.11
CA THR A 120 12.52 -1.00 1.08
C THR A 120 12.88 0.48 1.29
N ILE A 121 12.97 1.26 0.21
CA ILE A 121 13.26 2.71 0.29
C ILE A 121 12.15 3.43 1.05
N ILE A 122 10.87 3.13 0.79
CA ILE A 122 9.73 3.69 1.53
C ILE A 122 9.86 3.38 3.03
N ARG A 123 10.20 2.15 3.38
CA ARG A 123 10.40 1.74 4.77
C ARG A 123 11.58 2.46 5.43
N ILE A 124 12.69 2.65 4.72
CA ILE A 124 13.85 3.41 5.21
C ILE A 124 13.48 4.88 5.39
N ALA A 125 12.76 5.47 4.44
CA ALA A 125 12.29 6.85 4.55
C ALA A 125 11.46 7.08 5.83
N ASP A 126 10.49 6.21 6.10
CA ASP A 126 9.69 6.26 7.32
C ASP A 126 10.55 6.15 8.59
N TRP A 127 11.51 5.20 8.61
CA TRP A 127 12.41 4.99 9.73
C TRP A 127 13.24 6.24 10.07
N PHE A 128 13.69 6.98 9.06
CA PHE A 128 14.45 8.22 9.24
C PHE A 128 13.58 9.48 9.30
N GLY A 129 12.27 9.35 9.37
CA GLY A 129 11.33 10.47 9.47
C GLY A 129 11.17 11.28 8.19
N ILE A 130 11.61 10.75 7.03
CA ILE A 130 11.39 11.36 5.71
C ILE A 130 9.92 11.12 5.32
N LYS A 131 9.16 12.19 5.16
CA LYS A 131 7.71 12.11 4.98
C LYS A 131 7.26 12.08 3.51
N GLN A 132 8.18 12.30 2.57
CA GLN A 132 7.81 12.35 1.17
C GLN A 132 8.89 11.83 0.22
N ILE A 133 8.41 11.18 -0.83
CA ILE A 133 9.20 10.62 -1.93
C ILE A 133 8.57 11.08 -3.24
N VAL A 134 9.39 11.52 -4.17
CA VAL A 134 9.00 11.85 -5.55
C VAL A 134 9.65 10.83 -6.47
N CYS A 135 8.84 10.08 -7.21
CA CYS A 135 9.29 9.06 -8.15
C CYS A 135 9.12 9.53 -9.59
N SER A 136 10.02 9.13 -10.48
CA SER A 136 9.80 9.19 -11.92
C SER A 136 8.60 8.34 -12.34
N LEU A 137 7.98 8.68 -13.47
CA LEU A 137 6.77 8.00 -13.98
C LEU A 137 6.99 6.51 -14.32
N ASP A 138 8.22 6.12 -14.59
CA ASP A 138 8.62 4.77 -14.94
C ASP A 138 9.14 3.94 -13.74
N SER A 139 9.11 4.52 -12.55
CA SER A 139 9.36 3.77 -11.30
C SER A 139 8.23 2.78 -11.01
N ALA A 140 8.52 1.76 -10.19
CA ALA A 140 7.56 0.76 -9.78
C ALA A 140 6.31 1.39 -9.12
N ASP A 141 5.14 0.81 -9.36
CA ASP A 141 3.89 1.26 -8.77
C ASP A 141 3.85 0.96 -7.26
N MET A 142 3.63 2.00 -6.43
CA MET A 142 3.59 1.86 -4.97
C MET A 142 2.53 0.88 -4.47
N TYR A 143 1.44 0.69 -5.23
CA TYR A 143 0.37 -0.26 -4.92
C TYR A 143 0.59 -1.66 -5.50
N ASN A 144 1.74 -1.90 -6.15
CA ASN A 144 2.12 -3.26 -6.52
C ASN A 144 2.18 -4.14 -5.25
N PRO A 145 1.58 -5.34 -5.23
CA PRO A 145 1.53 -6.19 -4.03
C PRO A 145 2.90 -6.44 -3.39
N LYS A 146 3.95 -6.58 -4.21
CA LYS A 146 5.32 -6.77 -3.70
C LYS A 146 5.89 -5.49 -3.08
N VAL A 147 5.56 -4.29 -3.60
CA VAL A 147 5.92 -3.02 -2.97
C VAL A 147 5.22 -2.91 -1.64
N VAL A 148 3.88 -3.03 -1.63
CA VAL A 148 3.05 -2.93 -0.42
C VAL A 148 3.58 -3.84 0.68
N GLN A 149 3.86 -5.11 0.35
CA GLN A 149 4.41 -6.08 1.29
C GLN A 149 5.78 -5.65 1.85
N SER A 150 6.66 -5.11 0.98
CA SER A 150 8.02 -4.72 1.37
C SER A 150 8.07 -3.48 2.25
N THR A 151 7.02 -2.64 2.23
CA THR A 151 6.94 -1.44 3.09
C THR A 151 6.68 -1.77 4.56
N MET A 152 6.13 -2.93 4.88
CA MET A 152 5.80 -3.35 6.25
C MET A 152 4.90 -2.33 6.99
N GLY A 153 4.01 -1.62 6.29
CA GLY A 153 3.13 -0.58 6.82
C GLY A 153 3.57 0.86 6.59
N SER A 154 4.85 1.11 6.31
CA SER A 154 5.37 2.47 6.08
C SER A 154 4.71 3.21 4.91
N ILE A 155 4.05 2.49 3.98
CA ILE A 155 3.27 3.08 2.89
C ILE A 155 2.17 4.03 3.38
N ALA A 156 1.69 3.84 4.61
CA ALA A 156 0.66 4.68 5.21
C ALA A 156 1.17 6.05 5.69
N ARG A 157 2.48 6.16 5.96
CA ARG A 157 3.10 7.32 6.62
C ARG A 157 4.01 8.15 5.73
N VAL A 158 4.37 7.62 4.55
CA VAL A 158 5.24 8.30 3.58
C VAL A 158 4.43 8.66 2.34
N LYS A 159 4.33 9.93 2.03
CA LYS A 159 3.65 10.42 0.81
C LYS A 159 4.52 10.13 -0.41
N ILE A 160 3.94 9.48 -1.41
CA ILE A 160 4.63 9.11 -2.65
C ILE A 160 3.91 9.74 -3.83
N ILE A 161 4.66 10.49 -4.64
CA ILE A 161 4.14 11.17 -5.83
C ILE A 161 4.95 10.73 -7.06
N TYR A 162 4.27 10.54 -8.16
CA TYR A 162 4.88 10.24 -9.47
C TYR A 162 4.75 11.44 -10.39
N THR A 163 5.87 11.88 -10.95
CA THR A 163 5.92 13.05 -11.86
C THR A 163 7.12 12.97 -12.81
N ASP A 164 7.20 13.88 -13.77
CA ASP A 164 8.43 14.16 -14.48
C ASP A 164 9.44 14.79 -13.51
N LEU A 165 10.47 14.03 -13.13
CA LEU A 165 11.46 14.48 -12.14
C LEU A 165 12.25 15.70 -12.61
N LYS A 166 12.56 15.78 -13.89
CA LYS A 166 13.33 16.91 -14.44
C LYS A 166 12.52 18.20 -14.34
N GLU A 167 11.24 18.13 -14.70
CA GLU A 167 10.34 19.26 -14.59
C GLU A 167 10.15 19.65 -13.12
N TRP A 168 9.87 18.66 -12.25
CA TRP A 168 9.69 18.89 -10.83
C TRP A 168 10.91 19.50 -10.16
N LEU A 169 12.13 18.97 -10.41
CA LEU A 169 13.38 19.53 -9.88
C LEU A 169 13.61 20.96 -10.34
N GLY A 170 13.24 21.29 -11.58
CA GLY A 170 13.31 22.66 -12.11
C GLY A 170 12.41 23.66 -11.39
N THR A 171 11.36 23.18 -10.67
CA THR A 171 10.47 24.05 -9.87
C THR A 171 10.96 24.25 -8.43
N GLN A 172 12.03 23.53 -8.01
CA GLN A 172 12.55 23.60 -6.64
C GLN A 172 13.59 24.72 -6.50
N GLU A 173 13.14 25.98 -6.47
CA GLU A 173 14.01 27.15 -6.35
C GLU A 173 14.65 27.25 -4.96
N ASN A 174 15.97 27.52 -4.94
CA ASN A 174 16.77 27.73 -3.72
C ASN A 174 16.80 26.53 -2.73
N ILE A 175 16.59 25.31 -3.23
CA ILE A 175 16.70 24.09 -2.43
C ILE A 175 17.99 23.35 -2.85
N PRO A 176 18.87 22.98 -1.89
CA PRO A 176 20.02 22.14 -2.20
C PRO A 176 19.58 20.78 -2.72
N ILE A 177 20.16 20.35 -3.83
CA ILE A 177 19.93 19.04 -4.45
C ILE A 177 21.20 18.20 -4.35
#